data_3213e900eea929b51e7ecda7fa2394b5
#
_entry.id   3213e900eea929b51e7ecda7fa2394b5
#
_cell.length_a   1.000
_cell.length_b   1.000
_cell.length_c   1.000
_cell.angle_alpha   90.00
_cell.angle_beta   90.00
_cell.angle_gamma   90.00
#
_symmetry.space_group_name_H-M   'P 1'
#
loop_
_entity.id
_entity.type
_entity.pdbx_description
1 polymer ?
#
loop_
_entity_poly.entity_id
_entity_poly.type
_entity_poly.pdbx_seq_one_letter_code
_entity_poly.pdbx_strand_id
1 'polypeptide(L)'
;MSFQTAFDFVPLDGRRSNKKPRKSGITMVSDYQLGLASLADLIEVSGHYIDFFKIATGTSRLFSKSHLLAKIKMLREHNIRPFLGGQFQEYVLHTMGIEAMPQHLGEARKVGFDIVEVSDNMVQLGQGWRQQLFDMIRQHGMTPVGEIGDKRKSSSITAIIDEVNEVLEMGADFALIEA
;
A
#
# COMPACT_ATOMS: atom_id res chain seq x y z
N MET A 1 24.55 -11.26 -6.60
CA MET A 1 24.57 -11.77 -8.00
C MET A 1 24.05 -10.67 -8.90
N SER A 2 24.70 -10.38 -10.03
CA SER A 2 24.17 -9.47 -11.03
C SER A 2 22.99 -10.17 -11.72
N PHE A 3 21.85 -9.53 -11.77
CA PHE A 3 20.67 -10.04 -12.50
C PHE A 3 20.96 -9.89 -14.00
N GLN A 4 21.22 -11.02 -14.65
CA GLN A 4 21.46 -11.05 -16.09
C GLN A 4 20.14 -11.39 -16.79
N THR A 5 19.68 -10.50 -17.66
CA THR A 5 18.43 -10.68 -18.42
C THR A 5 18.71 -11.43 -19.73
N ALA A 6 17.74 -12.20 -20.20
CA ALA A 6 17.71 -12.63 -21.58
C ALA A 6 17.62 -11.39 -22.51
N PHE A 7 18.22 -11.47 -23.69
CA PHE A 7 18.27 -10.37 -24.66
C PHE A 7 18.96 -9.10 -24.12
N ASP A 8 20.03 -9.25 -23.33
CA ASP A 8 20.79 -8.17 -22.72
C ASP A 8 21.38 -7.16 -23.70
N PHE A 9 21.52 -7.54 -24.97
CA PHE A 9 21.92 -6.65 -26.06
C PHE A 9 20.88 -5.58 -26.41
N VAL A 10 19.61 -5.74 -25.93
CA VAL A 10 18.57 -4.73 -26.12
C VAL A 10 18.64 -3.74 -24.96
N PRO A 11 19.00 -2.47 -25.20
CA PRO A 11 19.13 -1.50 -24.13
C PRO A 11 17.78 -1.21 -23.48
N LEU A 12 17.75 -1.19 -22.15
CA LEU A 12 16.62 -0.68 -21.39
C LEU A 12 16.65 0.85 -21.37
N ASP A 13 15.47 1.47 -21.19
CA ASP A 13 15.36 2.93 -21.05
C ASP A 13 16.27 3.42 -19.92
N GLY A 14 17.23 4.28 -20.24
CA GLY A 14 18.23 4.83 -19.30
C GLY A 14 17.63 5.66 -18.16
N ARG A 15 16.36 6.08 -18.29
CA ARG A 15 15.61 6.78 -17.23
C ARG A 15 15.11 5.83 -16.13
N ARG A 16 15.14 4.52 -16.36
CA ARG A 16 14.67 3.52 -15.43
C ARG A 16 15.64 3.36 -14.27
N SER A 17 15.18 3.55 -13.04
CA SER A 17 15.96 3.23 -11.86
C SER A 17 15.95 1.72 -11.58
N ASN A 18 17.14 1.12 -11.49
CA ASN A 18 17.33 -0.28 -11.09
C ASN A 18 17.62 -0.44 -9.59
N LYS A 19 17.77 0.68 -8.86
CA LYS A 19 18.13 0.65 -7.44
C LYS A 19 16.89 0.87 -6.57
N LYS A 20 16.67 0.01 -5.58
CA LYS A 20 15.68 0.18 -4.52
C LYS A 20 16.31 0.84 -3.28
N PRO A 21 15.57 1.62 -2.50
CA PRO A 21 14.17 2.05 -2.73
C PRO A 21 14.10 3.10 -3.86
N ARG A 22 13.10 2.98 -4.72
CA ARG A 22 12.84 3.95 -5.78
C ARG A 22 12.10 5.17 -5.24
N LYS A 23 12.43 6.36 -5.80
CA LYS A 23 11.73 7.61 -5.51
C LYS A 23 10.72 8.00 -6.59
N SER A 24 10.83 7.40 -7.78
CA SER A 24 9.94 7.59 -8.92
C SER A 24 9.84 6.31 -9.72
N GLY A 25 8.80 6.16 -10.55
CA GLY A 25 8.53 4.92 -11.26
C GLY A 25 8.24 3.75 -10.32
N ILE A 26 7.55 4.03 -9.21
CA ILE A 26 7.19 3.05 -8.18
C ILE A 26 6.19 2.07 -8.75
N THR A 27 6.44 0.78 -8.55
CA THR A 27 5.52 -0.29 -8.91
C THR A 27 4.87 -0.85 -7.66
N MET A 28 3.54 -0.81 -7.63
CA MET A 28 2.73 -1.46 -6.60
C MET A 28 1.99 -2.67 -7.19
N VAL A 29 2.03 -3.79 -6.48
CA VAL A 29 1.23 -4.98 -6.77
C VAL A 29 0.13 -5.10 -5.72
N SER A 30 -1.11 -5.33 -6.16
CA SER A 30 -2.24 -5.63 -5.28
C SER A 30 -2.44 -7.14 -5.17
N ASP A 31 -2.43 -7.65 -3.95
CA ASP A 31 -2.60 -9.06 -3.61
C ASP A 31 -3.97 -9.31 -2.98
N TYR A 32 -4.72 -10.19 -3.59
CA TYR A 32 -6.05 -10.61 -3.13
C TYR A 32 -6.06 -11.99 -2.48
N GLN A 33 -4.96 -12.65 -2.23
CA GLN A 33 -4.85 -13.95 -1.50
C GLN A 33 -3.77 -14.89 -2.08
N LEU A 34 -2.69 -14.39 -2.64
CA LEU A 34 -1.58 -15.24 -3.07
C LEU A 34 -1.06 -16.08 -1.88
N GLY A 35 -0.90 -17.38 -2.11
CA GLY A 35 -0.19 -18.26 -1.20
C GLY A 35 1.32 -17.98 -1.21
N LEU A 36 2.04 -18.55 -0.22
CA LEU A 36 3.49 -18.32 -0.09
C LEU A 36 4.29 -18.83 -1.30
N ALA A 37 3.90 -19.95 -1.90
CA ALA A 37 4.56 -20.48 -3.10
C ALA A 37 4.40 -19.54 -4.29
N SER A 38 3.17 -19.10 -4.57
CA SER A 38 2.92 -18.15 -5.68
C SER A 38 3.58 -16.79 -5.44
N LEU A 39 3.69 -16.35 -4.18
CA LEU A 39 4.43 -15.14 -3.84
C LEU A 39 5.94 -15.33 -4.09
N ALA A 40 6.51 -16.48 -3.76
CA ALA A 40 7.91 -16.79 -4.02
C ALA A 40 8.19 -16.77 -5.54
N ASP A 41 7.34 -17.41 -6.35
CA ASP A 41 7.45 -17.42 -7.80
C ASP A 41 7.36 -16.00 -8.38
N LEU A 42 6.42 -15.18 -7.90
CA LEU A 42 6.29 -13.78 -8.30
C LEU A 42 7.55 -12.97 -7.97
N ILE A 43 8.09 -13.16 -6.78
CA ILE A 43 9.30 -12.46 -6.33
C ILE A 43 10.51 -12.88 -7.15
N GLU A 44 10.68 -14.18 -7.44
CA GLU A 44 11.78 -14.68 -8.27
C GLU A 44 11.77 -14.02 -9.64
N VAL A 45 10.60 -13.95 -10.30
CA VAL A 45 10.49 -13.41 -11.66
C VAL A 45 10.49 -11.88 -11.69
N SER A 46 9.83 -11.22 -10.76
CA SER A 46 9.49 -9.79 -10.86
C SER A 46 9.84 -8.98 -9.60
N GLY A 47 10.35 -9.60 -8.54
CA GLY A 47 10.55 -8.93 -7.25
C GLY A 47 11.42 -7.68 -7.32
N HIS A 48 12.43 -7.66 -8.21
CA HIS A 48 13.30 -6.50 -8.42
C HIS A 48 12.57 -5.29 -9.03
N TYR A 49 11.38 -5.49 -9.65
CA TYR A 49 10.55 -4.42 -10.20
C TYR A 49 9.50 -3.92 -9.20
N ILE A 50 9.13 -4.71 -8.20
CA ILE A 50 8.06 -4.40 -7.25
C ILE A 50 8.63 -3.59 -6.08
N ASP A 51 8.04 -2.44 -5.77
CA ASP A 51 8.40 -1.59 -4.64
C ASP A 51 7.44 -1.75 -3.45
N PHE A 52 6.15 -1.80 -3.74
CA PHE A 52 5.07 -1.93 -2.75
C PHE A 52 4.24 -3.18 -3.05
N PHE A 53 3.81 -3.87 -2.01
CA PHE A 53 2.94 -5.03 -2.12
C PHE A 53 1.73 -4.85 -1.20
N LYS A 54 0.61 -4.45 -1.81
CA LYS A 54 -0.65 -4.13 -1.13
C LYS A 54 -1.43 -5.41 -0.86
N ILE A 55 -1.60 -5.76 0.42
CA ILE A 55 -2.54 -6.81 0.84
C ILE A 55 -3.92 -6.16 0.89
N ALA A 56 -4.73 -6.43 -0.13
CA ALA A 56 -5.95 -5.71 -0.44
C ALA A 56 -7.18 -6.26 0.29
N THR A 57 -8.25 -5.48 0.32
CA THR A 57 -9.62 -5.87 0.72
C THR A 57 -9.76 -6.54 2.09
N GLY A 58 -8.89 -6.24 3.05
CA GLY A 58 -8.94 -6.84 4.38
C GLY A 58 -8.53 -8.31 4.46
N THR A 59 -7.99 -8.88 3.39
CA THR A 59 -7.54 -10.28 3.35
C THR A 59 -6.47 -10.60 4.40
N SER A 60 -5.72 -9.59 4.85
CA SER A 60 -4.78 -9.70 5.99
C SER A 60 -5.43 -10.26 7.27
N ARG A 61 -6.74 -9.99 7.49
CA ARG A 61 -7.49 -10.52 8.64
C ARG A 61 -7.86 -12.00 8.46
N LEU A 62 -7.92 -12.49 7.23
CA LEU A 62 -8.33 -13.85 6.90
C LEU A 62 -7.18 -14.85 6.91
N PHE A 63 -5.94 -14.39 6.80
CA PHE A 63 -4.77 -15.26 6.94
C PHE A 63 -4.56 -15.71 8.39
N SER A 64 -4.01 -16.92 8.58
CA SER A 64 -3.44 -17.26 9.87
C SER A 64 -2.27 -16.31 10.18
N LYS A 65 -2.05 -16.03 11.48
CA LYS A 65 -0.97 -15.13 11.90
C LYS A 65 0.40 -15.57 11.37
N SER A 66 0.69 -16.88 11.43
CA SER A 66 1.95 -17.44 10.92
C SER A 66 2.12 -17.25 9.43
N HIS A 67 1.05 -17.42 8.64
CA HIS A 67 1.07 -17.20 7.19
C HIS A 67 1.33 -15.75 6.85
N LEU A 68 0.62 -14.81 7.51
CA LEU A 68 0.79 -13.39 7.28
C LEU A 68 2.21 -12.91 7.63
N LEU A 69 2.74 -13.36 8.77
CA LEU A 69 4.12 -13.03 9.18
C LEU A 69 5.15 -13.57 8.18
N ALA A 70 4.98 -14.80 7.67
CA ALA A 70 5.87 -15.39 6.67
C ALA A 70 5.83 -14.61 5.36
N LYS A 71 4.63 -14.20 4.92
CA LYS A 71 4.43 -13.35 3.72
C LYS A 71 5.15 -12.00 3.87
N ILE A 72 4.94 -11.30 4.97
CA ILE A 72 5.58 -10.02 5.27
C ILE A 72 7.10 -10.15 5.33
N LYS A 73 7.61 -11.20 5.99
CA LYS A 73 9.05 -11.47 6.05
C LYS A 73 9.64 -11.63 4.66
N MET A 74 9.03 -12.47 3.82
CA MET A 74 9.46 -12.72 2.44
C MET A 74 9.53 -11.43 1.62
N LEU A 75 8.52 -10.57 1.71
CA LEU A 75 8.52 -9.28 1.02
C LEU A 75 9.69 -8.39 1.46
N ARG A 76 9.92 -8.26 2.76
CA ARG A 76 10.98 -7.43 3.33
C ARG A 76 12.38 -7.91 2.97
N GLU A 77 12.61 -9.22 2.94
CA GLU A 77 13.88 -9.83 2.52
C GLU A 77 14.24 -9.48 1.08
N HIS A 78 13.25 -9.13 0.24
CA HIS A 78 13.45 -8.72 -1.15
C HIS A 78 13.30 -7.20 -1.38
N ASN A 79 13.36 -6.39 -0.30
CA ASN A 79 13.21 -4.94 -0.36
C ASN A 79 11.87 -4.51 -1.02
N ILE A 80 10.80 -5.25 -0.74
CA ILE A 80 9.43 -4.93 -1.11
C ILE A 80 8.71 -4.47 0.16
N ARG A 81 8.13 -3.27 0.13
CA ARG A 81 7.45 -2.71 1.30
C ARG A 81 6.03 -3.26 1.41
N PRO A 82 5.70 -3.94 2.53
CA PRO A 82 4.33 -4.41 2.78
C PRO A 82 3.38 -3.24 2.99
N PHE A 83 2.23 -3.30 2.33
CA PHE A 83 1.23 -2.26 2.29
C PHE A 83 -0.13 -2.80 2.72
N LEU A 84 -0.75 -2.19 3.73
CA LEU A 84 -2.07 -2.55 4.23
C LEU A 84 -3.14 -1.75 3.50
N GLY A 85 -4.04 -2.43 2.77
CA GLY A 85 -5.11 -1.80 2.01
C GLY A 85 -6.19 -1.16 2.90
N GLY A 86 -6.75 -0.04 2.43
CA GLY A 86 -7.64 0.84 3.21
C GLY A 86 -8.99 0.25 3.59
N GLN A 87 -9.57 -0.63 2.77
CA GLN A 87 -10.88 -1.23 3.06
C GLN A 87 -10.91 -1.98 4.41
N PHE A 88 -9.79 -2.52 4.87
CA PHE A 88 -9.75 -3.12 6.20
C PHE A 88 -9.85 -2.07 7.30
N GLN A 89 -9.22 -0.94 7.12
CA GLN A 89 -9.35 0.20 8.03
C GLN A 89 -10.78 0.76 8.05
N GLU A 90 -11.41 0.88 6.87
CA GLU A 90 -12.82 1.28 6.77
C GLU A 90 -13.74 0.32 7.53
N TYR A 91 -13.51 -0.99 7.40
CA TYR A 91 -14.26 -2.00 8.15
C TYR A 91 -14.09 -1.82 9.67
N VAL A 92 -12.87 -1.57 10.15
CA VAL A 92 -12.61 -1.33 11.57
C VAL A 92 -13.30 -0.06 12.04
N LEU A 93 -13.21 1.04 11.26
CA LEU A 93 -13.90 2.30 11.57
C LEU A 93 -15.42 2.12 11.65
N HIS A 94 -16.00 1.39 10.69
CA HIS A 94 -17.45 1.14 10.66
C HIS A 94 -17.93 0.30 11.84
N THR A 95 -17.17 -0.73 12.21
CA THR A 95 -17.62 -1.71 13.22
C THR A 95 -17.22 -1.36 14.64
N MET A 96 -16.11 -0.64 14.82
CA MET A 96 -15.49 -0.41 16.13
C MET A 96 -15.25 1.08 16.46
N GLY A 97 -15.40 1.98 15.48
CA GLY A 97 -15.16 3.41 15.66
C GLY A 97 -13.68 3.80 15.60
N ILE A 98 -13.46 5.13 15.69
CA ILE A 98 -12.11 5.73 15.58
C ILE A 98 -11.21 5.34 16.77
N GLU A 99 -11.79 5.02 17.90
CA GLU A 99 -11.08 4.63 19.15
C GLU A 99 -10.32 3.31 18.99
N ALA A 100 -10.70 2.47 18.01
CA ALA A 100 -9.99 1.23 17.71
C ALA A 100 -8.74 1.43 16.82
N MET A 101 -8.56 2.61 16.22
CA MET A 101 -7.46 2.85 15.29
C MET A 101 -6.08 2.71 15.91
N PRO A 102 -5.77 3.20 17.11
CA PRO A 102 -4.46 2.99 17.71
C PRO A 102 -4.11 1.51 17.87
N GLN A 103 -5.09 0.67 18.25
CA GLN A 103 -4.89 -0.78 18.37
C GLN A 103 -4.68 -1.42 16.99
N HIS A 104 -5.50 -1.05 16.00
CA HIS A 104 -5.39 -1.54 14.61
C HIS A 104 -4.03 -1.23 14.01
N LEU A 105 -3.59 0.02 14.11
CA LEU A 105 -2.29 0.48 13.59
C LEU A 105 -1.12 -0.14 14.37
N GLY A 106 -1.24 -0.28 15.69
CA GLY A 106 -0.27 -0.97 16.52
C GLY A 106 -0.08 -2.44 16.12
N GLU A 107 -1.16 -3.16 15.80
CA GLU A 107 -1.08 -4.54 15.32
C GLU A 107 -0.51 -4.59 13.88
N ALA A 108 -0.92 -3.70 12.99
CA ALA A 108 -0.34 -3.59 11.65
C ALA A 108 1.19 -3.39 11.71
N ARG A 109 1.66 -2.51 12.59
CA ARG A 109 3.09 -2.29 12.80
C ARG A 109 3.82 -3.53 13.36
N LYS A 110 3.24 -4.23 14.33
CA LYS A 110 3.79 -5.46 14.91
C LYS A 110 3.88 -6.59 13.88
N VAL A 111 2.93 -6.70 12.99
CA VAL A 111 2.94 -7.66 11.88
C VAL A 111 4.04 -7.31 10.88
N GLY A 112 4.38 -6.04 10.74
CA GLY A 112 5.47 -5.56 9.90
C GLY A 112 5.04 -4.82 8.64
N PHE A 113 3.83 -4.28 8.61
CA PHE A 113 3.45 -3.34 7.55
C PHE A 113 4.25 -2.04 7.63
N ASP A 114 4.62 -1.50 6.47
CA ASP A 114 5.37 -0.26 6.34
C ASP A 114 4.50 0.89 5.80
N ILE A 115 3.41 0.56 5.13
CA ILE A 115 2.51 1.50 4.46
C ILE A 115 1.07 1.16 4.85
N VAL A 116 0.27 2.18 5.10
CA VAL A 116 -1.18 2.03 5.38
C VAL A 116 -1.95 3.01 4.52
N GLU A 117 -2.99 2.51 3.86
CA GLU A 117 -3.90 3.30 3.04
C GLU A 117 -5.06 3.82 3.87
N VAL A 118 -5.40 5.07 3.62
CA VAL A 118 -6.63 5.69 4.09
C VAL A 118 -7.54 5.87 2.88
N SER A 119 -8.65 5.13 2.87
CA SER A 119 -9.70 5.20 1.86
C SER A 119 -11.05 5.54 2.52
N ASP A 120 -12.01 5.98 1.72
CA ASP A 120 -13.37 6.30 2.14
C ASP A 120 -14.42 5.83 1.12
N ASN A 121 -14.14 4.71 0.48
CA ASN A 121 -15.01 4.14 -0.56
C ASN A 121 -16.28 3.49 0.00
N MET A 122 -16.18 2.90 1.19
CA MET A 122 -17.27 2.17 1.87
C MET A 122 -17.84 2.96 3.04
N VAL A 123 -17.01 3.74 3.72
CA VAL A 123 -17.35 4.52 4.90
C VAL A 123 -16.95 5.97 4.66
N GLN A 124 -17.92 6.88 4.61
CA GLN A 124 -17.61 8.29 4.54
C GLN A 124 -16.88 8.73 5.79
N LEU A 125 -15.68 9.25 5.62
CA LEU A 125 -14.90 9.82 6.70
C LEU A 125 -15.46 11.20 7.06
N GLY A 126 -15.69 11.44 8.35
CA GLY A 126 -16.06 12.77 8.86
C GLY A 126 -14.96 13.80 8.59
N GLN A 127 -15.34 15.08 8.66
CA GLN A 127 -14.40 16.18 8.46
C GLN A 127 -13.24 16.10 9.45
N GLY A 128 -12.00 16.16 8.94
CA GLY A 128 -10.77 16.07 9.72
C GLY A 128 -10.30 14.64 10.07
N TRP A 129 -11.11 13.60 9.85
CA TRP A 129 -10.69 12.22 10.16
C TRP A 129 -9.55 11.73 9.28
N ARG A 130 -9.55 12.12 8.01
CA ARG A 130 -8.50 11.71 7.07
C ARG A 130 -7.13 12.19 7.55
N GLN A 131 -7.02 13.48 7.91
CA GLN A 131 -5.78 14.04 8.48
C GLN A 131 -5.40 13.34 9.80
N GLN A 132 -6.38 13.16 10.70
CA GLN A 132 -6.15 12.46 11.98
C GLN A 132 -5.61 11.04 11.76
N LEU A 133 -6.12 10.29 10.77
CA LEU A 133 -5.64 8.97 10.43
C LEU A 133 -4.22 8.99 9.88
N PHE A 134 -3.87 9.96 9.02
CA PHE A 134 -2.50 10.13 8.53
C PHE A 134 -1.53 10.38 9.68
N ASP A 135 -1.89 11.25 10.62
CA ASP A 135 -1.08 11.53 11.80
C ASP A 135 -0.89 10.29 12.69
N MET A 136 -1.97 9.53 12.93
CA MET A 136 -1.89 8.27 13.69
C MET A 136 -0.98 7.23 13.01
N ILE A 137 -1.05 7.08 11.68
CA ILE A 137 -0.20 6.17 10.91
C ILE A 137 1.27 6.55 11.07
N ARG A 138 1.60 7.86 10.97
CA ARG A 138 2.96 8.36 11.18
C ARG A 138 3.45 8.14 12.61
N GLN A 139 2.60 8.37 13.61
CA GLN A 139 2.93 8.13 15.02
C GLN A 139 3.29 6.65 15.29
N HIS A 140 2.72 5.72 14.52
CA HIS A 140 3.07 4.30 14.57
C HIS A 140 4.29 3.94 13.69
N GLY A 141 4.97 4.93 13.11
CA GLY A 141 6.18 4.73 12.29
C GLY A 141 5.91 4.07 10.94
N MET A 142 4.73 4.30 10.37
CA MET A 142 4.33 3.83 9.05
C MET A 142 4.09 5.00 8.09
N THR A 143 4.06 4.72 6.80
CA THR A 143 3.84 5.69 5.74
C THR A 143 2.36 5.76 5.40
N PRO A 144 1.69 6.93 5.53
CA PRO A 144 0.30 7.09 5.11
C PRO A 144 0.19 7.27 3.60
N VAL A 145 -0.82 6.63 3.01
CA VAL A 145 -1.22 6.80 1.61
C VAL A 145 -2.69 7.18 1.58
N GLY A 146 -3.04 8.25 0.86
CA GLY A 146 -4.43 8.63 0.64
C GLY A 146 -4.94 8.03 -0.66
N GLU A 147 -6.02 7.25 -0.62
CA GLU A 147 -6.75 6.84 -1.81
C GLU A 147 -7.76 7.91 -2.19
N ILE A 148 -7.82 8.24 -3.49
CA ILE A 148 -8.74 9.20 -4.07
C ILE A 148 -9.44 8.61 -5.28
N GLY A 149 -10.54 9.24 -5.66
CA GLY A 149 -11.40 8.79 -6.75
C GLY A 149 -12.59 7.98 -6.26
N ASP A 150 -13.66 7.98 -7.04
CA ASP A 150 -14.88 7.20 -6.77
C ASP A 150 -15.20 6.39 -8.04
N LYS A 151 -15.04 5.08 -7.98
CA LYS A 151 -15.35 4.16 -9.08
C LYS A 151 -16.77 4.31 -9.64
N ARG A 152 -17.68 4.90 -8.86
CA ARG A 152 -19.09 5.08 -9.22
C ARG A 152 -19.35 6.40 -9.94
N LYS A 153 -18.37 7.31 -10.01
CA LYS A 153 -18.48 8.63 -10.61
C LYS A 153 -17.34 8.88 -11.57
N SER A 154 -17.66 9.50 -12.70
CA SER A 154 -16.63 10.07 -13.58
C SER A 154 -16.17 11.40 -13.00
N SER A 155 -14.93 11.48 -12.57
CA SER A 155 -14.31 12.73 -12.12
C SER A 155 -13.58 13.41 -13.26
N SER A 156 -13.62 14.74 -13.32
CA SER A 156 -12.78 15.49 -14.26
C SER A 156 -11.31 15.41 -13.84
N ILE A 157 -10.39 15.55 -14.79
CA ILE A 157 -8.94 15.57 -14.50
C ILE A 157 -8.61 16.64 -13.45
N THR A 158 -9.24 17.81 -13.55
CA THR A 158 -9.04 18.90 -12.58
C THR A 158 -9.46 18.48 -11.18
N ALA A 159 -10.63 17.83 -11.03
CA ALA A 159 -11.10 17.35 -9.73
C ALA A 159 -10.14 16.32 -9.13
N ILE A 160 -9.61 15.40 -9.95
CA ILE A 160 -8.61 14.42 -9.49
C ILE A 160 -7.33 15.13 -9.01
N ILE A 161 -6.86 16.13 -9.73
CA ILE A 161 -5.67 16.89 -9.33
C ILE A 161 -5.93 17.63 -8.01
N ASP A 162 -7.09 18.22 -7.83
CA ASP A 162 -7.47 18.91 -6.60
C ASP A 162 -7.52 17.93 -5.42
N GLU A 163 -8.13 16.75 -5.58
CA GLU A 163 -8.16 15.71 -4.57
C GLU A 163 -6.74 15.17 -4.21
N VAL A 164 -5.85 15.02 -5.22
CA VAL A 164 -4.45 14.65 -4.99
C VAL A 164 -3.76 15.69 -4.10
N ASN A 165 -3.88 16.97 -4.45
CA ASN A 165 -3.27 18.06 -3.69
C ASN A 165 -3.82 18.08 -2.26
N GLU A 166 -5.13 17.95 -2.10
CA GLU A 166 -5.78 17.93 -0.79
C GLU A 166 -5.24 16.83 0.13
N VAL A 167 -5.14 15.57 -0.35
CA VAL A 167 -4.64 14.48 0.51
C VAL A 167 -3.16 14.63 0.83
N LEU A 168 -2.36 15.19 -0.08
CA LEU A 168 -0.94 15.48 0.19
C LEU A 168 -0.78 16.62 1.22
N GLU A 169 -1.58 17.68 1.12
CA GLU A 169 -1.62 18.77 2.09
C GLU A 169 -2.08 18.31 3.48
N MET A 170 -3.02 17.36 3.54
CA MET A 170 -3.45 16.72 4.79
C MET A 170 -2.37 15.82 5.40
N GLY A 171 -1.30 15.52 4.70
CA GLY A 171 -0.18 14.76 5.22
C GLY A 171 -0.04 13.33 4.68
N ALA A 172 -0.67 12.96 3.58
CA ALA A 172 -0.32 11.71 2.90
C ALA A 172 1.06 11.81 2.25
N ASP A 173 1.86 10.73 2.27
CA ASP A 173 3.14 10.68 1.56
C ASP A 173 2.95 10.37 0.07
N PHE A 174 1.85 9.71 -0.26
CA PHE A 174 1.45 9.37 -1.62
C PHE A 174 -0.06 9.48 -1.77
N ALA A 175 -0.51 9.85 -2.95
CA ALA A 175 -1.90 9.70 -3.37
C ALA A 175 -2.02 8.49 -4.31
N LEU A 176 -2.99 7.62 -4.05
CA LEU A 176 -3.35 6.51 -4.90
C LEU A 176 -4.66 6.87 -5.62
N ILE A 177 -4.59 6.95 -6.94
CA ILE A 177 -5.77 7.23 -7.76
C ILE A 177 -6.43 5.90 -8.11
N GLU A 178 -7.67 5.72 -7.71
CA GLU A 178 -8.49 4.59 -8.12
C GLU A 178 -9.40 5.04 -9.27
N ALA A 179 -9.22 4.42 -10.44
CA ALA A 179 -9.95 4.76 -11.67
C ALA A 179 -10.78 3.56 -12.16
#